data_759e4c88ad7962e369f07c15b2bc47b1
#
_entry.id   759e4c88ad7962e369f07c15b2bc47b1
#
_cell.length_a   1.000
_cell.length_b   1.000
_cell.length_c   1.000
_cell.angle_alpha   90.00
_cell.angle_beta   90.00
_cell.angle_gamma   90.00
#
_symmetry.space_group_name_H-M   'P 1'
#
loop_
_entity.id
_entity.type
_entity.pdbx_description
1 polymer ?
#
loop_
_entity_poly.entity_id
_entity_poly.type
_entity_poly.pdbx_seq_one_letter_code
_entity_poly.pdbx_strand_id
1 'polypeptide(L)'
;MERALITGIGTVNPLGLDAPSTWEAMLAGRSGIDTIAAFDPSAYPARIAGEVRGFDPESVASRKDARRMDRGVLFAVAASDEAVADSGIDKLDPERTGVVVGSAIGGIGIVEEQQRILMEKGPGRVSATFLPNCLVDTATSYIATKLGVVGLNFAVVSACATGSHAIGEAAELIRRGRADVILAGGTEACVTPLVLAGFCQMQALAPGNDDPPAASRPFDRARSGFVIAEGAAVVLLESESSARARGAKVYAEVAGYGASNDAFHVATPHPESRGVIHMFADALRSAEVRPEEVGYINAHGTGTPLGDPAETRAIRQAFGGHADELAVSSTKSMTGHLFGAAGALEAIASALALRDQVLPPTINLEDPDPACDLDYVPLKAREAQFDVAISNSMGLGGHNGAVVLRRASS
;
A
#
# COMPACT_ATOMS: atom_id res chain seq x y z
N MET A 1 18.22 20.87 -3.31
CA MET A 1 16.90 20.50 -2.77
C MET A 1 17.13 19.54 -1.61
N GLU A 2 16.27 19.56 -0.59
CA GLU A 2 16.31 18.58 0.52
C GLU A 2 16.04 17.17 -0.01
N ARG A 3 16.68 16.16 0.59
CA ARG A 3 16.30 14.76 0.35
C ARG A 3 15.18 14.38 1.32
N ALA A 4 14.29 13.51 0.89
CA ALA A 4 13.22 12.96 1.73
C ALA A 4 13.63 11.56 2.21
N LEU A 5 13.77 11.38 3.51
CA LEU A 5 14.26 10.16 4.15
C LEU A 5 13.13 9.47 4.91
N ILE A 6 13.02 8.16 4.79
CA ILE A 6 12.13 7.34 5.62
C ILE A 6 12.84 7.09 6.94
N THR A 7 12.39 7.73 8.02
CA THR A 7 12.98 7.59 9.36
C THR A 7 12.09 6.81 10.33
N GLY A 8 10.82 6.60 9.98
CA GLY A 8 9.89 5.77 10.74
C GLY A 8 8.92 5.04 9.83
N ILE A 9 8.51 3.85 10.25
CA ILE A 9 7.55 3.00 9.54
C ILE A 9 6.52 2.44 10.51
N GLY A 10 5.29 2.26 10.05
CA GLY A 10 4.26 1.60 10.83
C GLY A 10 3.21 0.98 9.93
N THR A 11 2.67 -0.16 10.33
CA THR A 11 1.65 -0.87 9.55
C THR A 11 0.78 -1.77 10.41
N VAL A 12 -0.47 -1.90 10.00
CA VAL A 12 -1.43 -2.89 10.49
C VAL A 12 -2.02 -3.58 9.27
N ASN A 13 -1.83 -4.89 9.14
CA ASN A 13 -2.22 -5.64 7.95
C ASN A 13 -2.48 -7.12 8.29
N PRO A 14 -2.93 -7.96 7.33
CA PRO A 14 -3.23 -9.37 7.61
C PRO A 14 -2.07 -10.22 8.11
N LEU A 15 -0.82 -9.79 7.93
CA LEU A 15 0.36 -10.52 8.39
C LEU A 15 0.81 -10.13 9.79
N GLY A 16 0.47 -8.92 10.26
CA GLY A 16 0.91 -8.42 11.55
C GLY A 16 0.26 -7.10 11.94
N LEU A 17 0.36 -6.77 13.22
CA LEU A 17 -0.16 -5.53 13.79
C LEU A 17 0.91 -4.44 13.94
N ASP A 18 2.13 -4.74 13.49
CA ASP A 18 3.29 -3.85 13.46
C ASP A 18 4.24 -4.20 12.30
N ALA A 19 5.20 -3.33 12.02
CA ALA A 19 6.16 -3.51 10.93
C ALA A 19 7.14 -4.69 11.17
N PRO A 20 7.66 -4.91 12.38
CA PRO A 20 8.54 -6.06 12.65
C PRO A 20 7.87 -7.41 12.40
N SER A 21 6.68 -7.63 12.97
CA SER A 21 5.94 -8.90 12.79
C SER A 21 5.48 -9.11 11.34
N THR A 22 5.10 -8.03 10.66
CA THR A 22 4.78 -8.06 9.23
C THR A 22 5.98 -8.50 8.40
N TRP A 23 7.16 -7.91 8.62
CA TRP A 23 8.37 -8.24 7.87
C TRP A 23 8.83 -9.68 8.11
N GLU A 24 8.82 -10.12 9.37
CA GLU A 24 9.11 -11.53 9.70
C GLU A 24 8.16 -12.48 8.96
N ALA A 25 6.85 -12.17 8.94
CA ALA A 25 5.85 -12.96 8.23
C ALA A 25 6.09 -12.99 6.71
N MET A 26 6.46 -11.84 6.11
CA MET A 26 6.79 -11.75 4.68
C MET A 26 8.02 -12.61 4.34
N LEU A 27 9.10 -12.53 5.10
CA LEU A 27 10.30 -13.34 4.87
C LEU A 27 10.05 -14.85 5.07
N ALA A 28 9.16 -15.20 5.99
CA ALA A 28 8.74 -16.57 6.22
C ALA A 28 7.78 -17.12 5.15
N GLY A 29 7.31 -16.27 4.21
CA GLY A 29 6.32 -16.66 3.20
C GLY A 29 4.96 -17.03 3.81
N ARG A 30 4.56 -16.40 4.92
CA ARG A 30 3.25 -16.66 5.55
C ARG A 30 2.15 -15.95 4.76
N SER A 31 0.99 -16.63 4.60
CA SER A 31 -0.21 -16.01 4.03
C SER A 31 -1.09 -15.44 5.16
N GLY A 32 -1.60 -14.23 4.96
CA GLY A 32 -2.62 -13.61 5.80
C GLY A 32 -4.04 -13.77 5.25
N ILE A 33 -4.20 -14.58 4.20
CA ILE A 33 -5.49 -14.81 3.53
C ILE A 33 -6.20 -15.99 4.17
N ASP A 34 -7.48 -15.79 4.49
CA ASP A 34 -8.33 -16.81 5.09
C ASP A 34 -9.80 -16.58 4.70
N THR A 35 -10.70 -17.46 5.13
CA THR A 35 -12.15 -17.25 4.99
C THR A 35 -12.58 -15.98 5.72
N ILE A 36 -13.44 -15.18 5.08
CA ILE A 36 -13.99 -13.94 5.66
C ILE A 36 -14.73 -14.27 6.95
N ALA A 37 -14.40 -13.56 8.03
CA ALA A 37 -15.02 -13.67 9.34
C ALA A 37 -15.87 -12.44 9.72
N ALA A 38 -15.66 -11.29 9.05
CA ALA A 38 -16.38 -10.04 9.34
C ALA A 38 -17.90 -10.13 9.09
N PHE A 39 -18.33 -10.99 8.16
CA PHE A 39 -19.75 -11.26 7.85
C PHE A 39 -19.90 -12.66 7.24
N ASP A 40 -21.13 -13.14 7.06
CA ASP A 40 -21.41 -14.43 6.39
C ASP A 40 -21.18 -14.31 4.86
N PRO A 41 -20.09 -14.89 4.31
CA PRO A 41 -19.78 -14.80 2.89
C PRO A 41 -20.41 -15.92 2.05
N SER A 42 -21.26 -16.79 2.62
CA SER A 42 -21.75 -18.04 1.99
C SER A 42 -22.49 -17.81 0.66
N ALA A 43 -23.12 -16.63 0.49
CA ALA A 43 -23.83 -16.27 -0.73
C ALA A 43 -22.92 -15.75 -1.87
N TYR A 44 -21.61 -15.56 -1.61
CA TYR A 44 -20.69 -14.96 -2.57
C TYR A 44 -19.83 -16.01 -3.29
N PRO A 45 -19.48 -15.78 -4.56
CA PRO A 45 -18.55 -16.66 -5.31
C PRO A 45 -17.15 -16.69 -4.67
N ALA A 46 -16.61 -15.54 -4.26
CA ALA A 46 -15.38 -15.43 -3.47
C ALA A 46 -15.74 -15.21 -2.00
N ARG A 47 -15.11 -15.98 -1.09
CA ARG A 47 -15.43 -16.00 0.35
C ARG A 47 -14.19 -15.80 1.22
N ILE A 48 -13.10 -15.32 0.63
CA ILE A 48 -11.79 -15.17 1.23
C ILE A 48 -11.32 -13.73 1.19
N ALA A 49 -10.54 -13.34 2.21
CA ALA A 49 -9.93 -12.02 2.30
C ALA A 49 -8.68 -12.05 3.19
N GLY A 50 -7.85 -11.03 3.06
CA GLY A 50 -6.85 -10.67 4.06
C GLY A 50 -7.49 -9.74 5.11
N GLU A 51 -7.94 -10.29 6.22
CA GLU A 51 -8.50 -9.52 7.33
C GLU A 51 -7.45 -9.24 8.40
N VAL A 52 -7.48 -8.04 8.98
CA VAL A 52 -6.68 -7.72 10.16
C VAL A 52 -7.30 -8.38 11.39
N ARG A 53 -6.61 -9.34 11.96
CA ARG A 53 -7.08 -10.11 13.12
C ARG A 53 -6.37 -9.67 14.40
N GLY A 54 -7.09 -9.69 15.51
CA GLY A 54 -6.53 -9.38 16.85
C GLY A 54 -6.27 -7.90 17.11
N PHE A 55 -6.66 -7.00 16.21
CA PHE A 55 -6.52 -5.56 16.42
C PHE A 55 -7.52 -5.07 17.49
N ASP A 56 -6.99 -4.37 18.51
CA ASP A 56 -7.78 -3.72 19.55
C ASP A 56 -8.01 -2.24 19.23
N PRO A 57 -9.22 -1.82 18.87
CA PRO A 57 -9.51 -0.40 18.61
C PRO A 57 -9.29 0.52 19.80
N GLU A 58 -9.38 -0.01 21.03
CA GLU A 58 -9.18 0.78 22.25
C GLU A 58 -7.69 1.09 22.51
N SER A 59 -6.76 0.45 21.78
CA SER A 59 -5.33 0.80 21.83
C SER A 59 -5.01 2.19 21.24
N VAL A 60 -5.86 2.70 20.34
CA VAL A 60 -5.58 3.96 19.60
C VAL A 60 -6.61 5.06 19.85
N ALA A 61 -7.80 4.72 20.34
CA ALA A 61 -8.88 5.68 20.58
C ALA A 61 -9.68 5.28 21.83
N SER A 62 -10.40 6.25 22.45
CA SER A 62 -11.34 5.91 23.50
C SER A 62 -12.41 4.95 22.98
N ARG A 63 -12.96 4.09 23.85
CA ARG A 63 -14.05 3.17 23.49
C ARG A 63 -15.25 3.87 22.85
N LYS A 64 -15.53 5.12 23.25
CA LYS A 64 -16.61 5.93 22.69
C LYS A 64 -16.28 6.35 21.26
N ASP A 65 -15.06 6.78 21.01
CA ASP A 65 -14.61 7.28 19.71
C ASP A 65 -14.37 6.12 18.75
N ALA A 66 -13.74 5.03 19.20
CA ALA A 66 -13.51 3.81 18.42
C ALA A 66 -14.79 3.24 17.78
N ARG A 67 -15.93 3.32 18.51
CA ARG A 67 -17.24 2.89 17.97
C ARG A 67 -17.82 3.78 16.88
N ARG A 68 -17.25 4.95 16.64
CA ARG A 68 -17.73 5.95 15.67
C ARG A 68 -16.81 6.10 14.49
N MET A 69 -15.54 5.73 14.67
CA MET A 69 -14.53 5.79 13.64
C MET A 69 -14.67 4.62 12.67
N ASP A 70 -14.36 4.87 11.42
CA ASP A 70 -14.18 3.79 10.45
C ASP A 70 -12.99 2.92 10.83
N ARG A 71 -13.09 1.62 10.54
CA ARG A 71 -12.03 0.65 10.83
C ARG A 71 -10.70 1.01 10.16
N GLY A 72 -10.74 1.51 8.92
CA GLY A 72 -9.56 1.98 8.20
C GLY A 72 -8.91 3.20 8.88
N VAL A 73 -9.71 4.10 9.45
CA VAL A 73 -9.19 5.24 10.21
C VAL A 73 -8.45 4.77 11.47
N LEU A 74 -8.99 3.77 12.17
CA LEU A 74 -8.34 3.18 13.35
C LEU A 74 -6.99 2.54 12.98
N PHE A 75 -6.93 1.81 11.86
CA PHE A 75 -5.69 1.25 11.34
C PHE A 75 -4.66 2.34 10.99
N ALA A 76 -5.10 3.41 10.32
CA ALA A 76 -4.21 4.51 9.95
C ALA A 76 -3.63 5.23 11.18
N VAL A 77 -4.45 5.42 12.23
CA VAL A 77 -3.97 6.00 13.49
C VAL A 77 -2.95 5.07 14.16
N ALA A 78 -3.20 3.75 14.21
CA ALA A 78 -2.26 2.78 14.77
C ALA A 78 -0.92 2.77 14.01
N ALA A 79 -0.96 2.69 12.67
CA ALA A 79 0.23 2.72 11.84
C ALA A 79 0.99 4.05 11.96
N SER A 80 0.28 5.18 12.16
CA SER A 80 0.92 6.49 12.36
C SER A 80 1.58 6.58 13.74
N ASP A 81 0.95 6.07 14.79
CA ASP A 81 1.54 6.02 16.13
C ASP A 81 2.83 5.19 16.14
N GLU A 82 2.81 4.03 15.47
CA GLU A 82 3.99 3.18 15.30
C GLU A 82 5.09 3.91 14.52
N ALA A 83 4.77 4.54 13.38
CA ALA A 83 5.75 5.25 12.57
C ALA A 83 6.42 6.40 13.33
N VAL A 84 5.67 7.15 14.15
CA VAL A 84 6.21 8.19 15.02
C VAL A 84 7.11 7.59 16.09
N ALA A 85 6.66 6.54 16.79
CA ALA A 85 7.44 5.87 17.81
C ALA A 85 8.73 5.25 17.24
N ASP A 86 8.63 4.59 16.10
CA ASP A 86 9.76 3.95 15.41
C ASP A 86 10.79 4.98 14.90
N SER A 87 10.37 6.18 14.53
CA SER A 87 11.28 7.26 14.11
C SER A 87 12.17 7.77 15.23
N GLY A 88 11.79 7.57 16.48
CA GLY A 88 12.48 8.11 17.66
C GLY A 88 12.45 9.64 17.74
N ILE A 89 11.51 10.30 17.09
CA ILE A 89 11.37 11.75 17.16
C ILE A 89 10.66 12.13 18.47
N ASP A 90 11.36 12.88 19.33
CA ASP A 90 10.84 13.26 20.65
C ASP A 90 9.69 14.26 20.55
N LYS A 91 9.77 15.18 19.59
CA LYS A 91 8.79 16.27 19.44
C LYS A 91 8.65 16.67 17.97
N LEU A 92 7.43 16.61 17.48
CA LEU A 92 7.05 17.15 16.17
C LEU A 92 6.88 18.66 16.24
N ASP A 93 7.42 19.39 15.26
CA ASP A 93 7.07 20.80 15.07
C ASP A 93 5.66 20.88 14.46
N PRO A 94 4.66 21.47 15.16
CA PRO A 94 3.30 21.48 14.68
C PRO A 94 3.11 22.17 13.32
N GLU A 95 3.89 23.20 13.01
CA GLU A 95 3.75 23.99 11.77
C GLU A 95 4.54 23.38 10.63
N ARG A 96 5.59 22.60 10.93
CA ARG A 96 6.49 21.96 9.96
C ARG A 96 6.21 20.47 9.76
N THR A 97 5.18 19.92 10.45
CA THR A 97 4.75 18.53 10.29
C THR A 97 3.45 18.45 9.52
N GLY A 98 3.41 17.61 8.48
CA GLY A 98 2.24 17.35 7.65
C GLY A 98 1.73 15.92 7.74
N VAL A 99 0.51 15.68 7.22
CA VAL A 99 -0.11 14.36 7.09
C VAL A 99 -0.70 14.21 5.69
N VAL A 100 -0.27 13.17 4.96
CA VAL A 100 -0.74 12.84 3.61
C VAL A 100 -1.08 11.34 3.59
N VAL A 101 -2.25 10.97 4.07
CA VAL A 101 -2.71 9.58 4.17
C VAL A 101 -4.03 9.44 3.43
N GLY A 102 -4.08 8.58 2.40
CA GLY A 102 -5.26 8.38 1.57
C GLY A 102 -5.99 7.06 1.84
N SER A 103 -7.20 6.97 1.29
CA SER A 103 -7.97 5.73 1.16
C SER A 103 -8.57 5.69 -0.24
N ALA A 104 -8.65 4.50 -0.85
CA ALA A 104 -9.23 4.36 -2.18
C ALA A 104 -10.77 4.48 -2.17
N ILE A 105 -11.41 3.99 -1.09
CA ILE A 105 -12.87 3.86 -1.00
C ILE A 105 -13.45 4.69 0.16
N GLY A 106 -12.63 4.98 1.17
CA GLY A 106 -13.07 5.66 2.39
C GLY A 106 -13.85 4.75 3.34
N GLY A 107 -14.64 5.34 4.23
CA GLY A 107 -15.40 4.61 5.25
C GLY A 107 -16.63 3.91 4.68
N ILE A 108 -16.46 3.01 3.73
CA ILE A 108 -17.55 2.31 3.04
C ILE A 108 -18.41 1.48 3.99
N GLY A 109 -17.80 0.86 5.01
CA GLY A 109 -18.53 0.11 6.03
C GLY A 109 -19.51 0.98 6.82
N ILE A 110 -19.13 2.22 7.13
CA ILE A 110 -20.02 3.21 7.75
C ILE A 110 -21.15 3.60 6.80
N VAL A 111 -20.83 3.79 5.50
CA VAL A 111 -21.86 4.12 4.48
C VAL A 111 -22.91 3.01 4.41
N GLU A 112 -22.50 1.74 4.33
CA GLU A 112 -23.42 0.58 4.31
C GLU A 112 -24.30 0.53 5.57
N GLU A 113 -23.71 0.72 6.73
CA GLU A 113 -24.46 0.72 8.00
C GLU A 113 -25.46 1.86 8.07
N GLN A 114 -25.05 3.08 7.74
CA GLN A 114 -25.96 4.24 7.80
C GLN A 114 -27.05 4.19 6.73
N GLN A 115 -26.78 3.62 5.56
CA GLN A 115 -27.80 3.34 4.54
C GLN A 115 -28.84 2.35 5.07
N ARG A 116 -28.42 1.27 5.73
CA ARG A 116 -29.32 0.31 6.35
C ARG A 116 -30.19 0.98 7.43
N ILE A 117 -29.57 1.79 8.30
CA ILE A 117 -30.32 2.56 9.33
C ILE A 117 -31.33 3.51 8.70
N LEU A 118 -30.96 4.22 7.63
CA LEU A 118 -31.86 5.11 6.91
C LEU A 118 -33.11 4.37 6.39
N MET A 119 -32.90 3.21 5.77
CA MET A 119 -33.99 2.43 5.18
C MET A 119 -34.90 1.77 6.24
N GLU A 120 -34.32 1.28 7.33
CA GLU A 120 -35.07 0.57 8.38
C GLU A 120 -35.71 1.51 9.41
N LYS A 121 -35.05 2.64 9.75
CA LYS A 121 -35.39 3.49 10.90
C LYS A 121 -35.69 4.95 10.55
N GLY A 122 -35.49 5.32 9.29
CA GLY A 122 -35.74 6.67 8.76
C GLY A 122 -34.63 7.69 9.05
N PRO A 123 -34.72 8.90 8.45
CA PRO A 123 -33.60 9.87 8.42
C PRO A 123 -33.23 10.43 9.81
N GLY A 124 -34.15 10.48 10.76
CA GLY A 124 -33.89 10.94 12.14
C GLY A 124 -33.01 10.01 12.96
N ARG A 125 -32.62 8.84 12.45
CA ARG A 125 -31.77 7.85 13.13
C ARG A 125 -30.37 7.74 12.53
N VAL A 126 -30.10 8.39 11.41
CA VAL A 126 -28.76 8.47 10.81
C VAL A 126 -27.82 9.20 11.77
N SER A 127 -26.60 8.70 11.92
CA SER A 127 -25.61 9.26 12.84
C SER A 127 -25.22 10.69 12.46
N ALA A 128 -25.16 11.60 13.43
CA ALA A 128 -24.65 12.95 13.22
C ALA A 128 -23.13 12.96 12.87
N THR A 129 -22.40 11.89 13.20
CA THR A 129 -20.99 11.74 12.88
C THR A 129 -20.74 10.93 11.60
N PHE A 130 -21.80 10.61 10.84
CA PHE A 130 -21.70 9.81 9.62
C PHE A 130 -20.73 10.45 8.62
N LEU A 131 -21.04 11.68 8.15
CA LEU A 131 -20.23 12.32 7.11
C LEU A 131 -18.78 12.53 7.54
N PRO A 132 -18.45 13.08 8.73
CA PRO A 132 -17.06 13.20 9.15
C PRO A 132 -16.27 11.89 9.24
N ASN A 133 -16.94 10.74 9.30
CA ASN A 133 -16.26 9.44 9.45
C ASN A 133 -16.28 8.56 8.19
N CYS A 134 -16.94 8.99 7.11
CA CYS A 134 -16.96 8.22 5.87
C CYS A 134 -16.08 8.80 4.75
N LEU A 135 -15.54 10.02 4.92
CA LEU A 135 -14.73 10.66 3.89
C LEU A 135 -13.37 9.97 3.72
N VAL A 136 -12.84 10.03 2.51
CA VAL A 136 -11.53 9.43 2.15
C VAL A 136 -10.33 10.09 2.84
N ASP A 137 -10.49 11.33 3.33
CA ASP A 137 -9.50 12.13 4.04
C ASP A 137 -9.65 12.09 5.56
N THR A 138 -10.62 11.35 6.08
CA THR A 138 -10.90 11.28 7.53
C THR A 138 -9.66 10.85 8.32
N ALA A 139 -8.89 9.90 7.80
CA ALA A 139 -7.68 9.42 8.48
C ALA A 139 -6.66 10.54 8.74
N THR A 140 -6.42 11.44 7.77
CA THR A 140 -5.49 12.55 7.93
C THR A 140 -5.92 13.49 9.05
N SER A 141 -7.22 13.75 9.15
CA SER A 141 -7.80 14.65 10.16
C SER A 141 -7.66 14.07 11.57
N TYR A 142 -7.90 12.77 11.75
CA TYR A 142 -7.72 12.12 13.06
C TYR A 142 -6.25 12.07 13.48
N ILE A 143 -5.34 11.74 12.56
CA ILE A 143 -3.89 11.71 12.81
C ILE A 143 -3.39 13.10 13.20
N ALA A 144 -3.71 14.13 12.40
CA ALA A 144 -3.29 15.52 12.69
C ALA A 144 -3.83 16.03 14.02
N THR A 145 -5.10 15.75 14.33
CA THR A 145 -5.73 16.14 15.62
C THR A 145 -5.04 15.45 16.79
N LYS A 146 -4.75 14.16 16.67
CA LYS A 146 -4.09 13.37 17.72
C LYS A 146 -2.67 13.85 17.99
N LEU A 147 -1.92 14.17 16.94
CA LEU A 147 -0.54 14.65 17.04
C LEU A 147 -0.43 16.15 17.33
N GLY A 148 -1.54 16.90 17.23
CA GLY A 148 -1.55 18.35 17.44
C GLY A 148 -0.79 19.12 16.35
N VAL A 149 -0.71 18.59 15.12
CA VAL A 149 0.01 19.21 13.99
C VAL A 149 -0.96 20.07 13.15
N VAL A 150 -0.47 21.22 12.70
CA VAL A 150 -1.24 22.23 11.96
C VAL A 150 -0.64 22.54 10.59
N GLY A 151 0.38 21.78 10.18
CA GLY A 151 0.99 21.88 8.87
C GLY A 151 0.09 21.32 7.76
N LEU A 152 0.69 20.87 6.66
CA LEU A 152 -0.02 20.34 5.50
C LEU A 152 -0.87 19.10 5.88
N ASN A 153 -2.15 19.12 5.50
CA ASN A 153 -3.05 18.00 5.78
C ASN A 153 -4.04 17.82 4.62
N PHE A 154 -3.90 16.73 3.89
CA PHE A 154 -4.82 16.34 2.81
C PHE A 154 -4.64 14.86 2.45
N ALA A 155 -5.63 14.29 1.75
CA ALA A 155 -5.54 12.94 1.21
C ALA A 155 -5.27 12.97 -0.30
N VAL A 156 -4.50 12.00 -0.78
CA VAL A 156 -4.42 11.62 -2.19
C VAL A 156 -5.36 10.45 -2.41
N VAL A 157 -6.07 10.43 -3.53
CA VAL A 157 -6.96 9.33 -3.91
C VAL A 157 -6.73 8.96 -5.37
N SER A 158 -6.23 7.75 -5.59
CA SER A 158 -5.94 7.19 -6.92
C SER A 158 -6.09 5.67 -6.95
N ALA A 159 -7.18 5.19 -6.33
CA ALA A 159 -7.49 3.78 -6.19
C ALA A 159 -6.29 3.00 -5.60
N CYS A 160 -5.84 1.90 -6.25
CA CYS A 160 -4.75 1.07 -5.74
C CYS A 160 -3.37 1.77 -5.71
N ALA A 161 -3.21 2.91 -6.39
CA ALA A 161 -1.97 3.69 -6.39
C ALA A 161 -1.92 4.77 -5.29
N THR A 162 -2.97 4.89 -4.49
CA THR A 162 -3.11 5.95 -3.45
C THR A 162 -1.88 6.03 -2.52
N GLY A 163 -1.43 4.91 -1.96
CA GLY A 163 -0.30 4.89 -1.02
C GLY A 163 1.02 5.30 -1.67
N SER A 164 1.28 4.85 -2.90
CA SER A 164 2.47 5.23 -3.67
C SER A 164 2.47 6.72 -4.01
N HIS A 165 1.32 7.25 -4.45
CA HIS A 165 1.17 8.68 -4.74
C HIS A 165 1.29 9.53 -3.47
N ALA A 166 0.72 9.08 -2.34
CA ALA A 166 0.83 9.79 -1.07
C ALA A 166 2.28 9.94 -0.62
N ILE A 167 3.08 8.88 -0.71
CA ILE A 167 4.52 8.90 -0.39
C ILE A 167 5.29 9.78 -1.37
N GLY A 168 5.01 9.66 -2.67
CA GLY A 168 5.66 10.45 -3.72
C GLY A 168 5.40 11.94 -3.56
N GLU A 169 4.14 12.36 -3.42
CA GLU A 169 3.77 13.76 -3.21
C GLU A 169 4.34 14.32 -1.90
N ALA A 170 4.34 13.53 -0.82
CA ALA A 170 4.93 13.94 0.44
C ALA A 170 6.44 14.17 0.32
N ALA A 171 7.16 13.30 -0.40
CA ALA A 171 8.58 13.48 -0.69
C ALA A 171 8.83 14.76 -1.50
N GLU A 172 8.02 15.07 -2.51
CA GLU A 172 8.10 16.32 -3.27
C GLU A 172 7.84 17.56 -2.41
N LEU A 173 6.90 17.50 -1.47
CA LEU A 173 6.65 18.60 -0.53
C LEU A 173 7.85 18.86 0.40
N ILE A 174 8.50 17.80 0.89
CA ILE A 174 9.75 17.92 1.66
C ILE A 174 10.86 18.53 0.80
N ARG A 175 11.07 18.03 -0.42
CA ARG A 175 12.09 18.58 -1.35
C ARG A 175 11.93 20.06 -1.60
N ARG A 176 10.68 20.55 -1.65
CA ARG A 176 10.34 21.97 -1.83
C ARG A 176 10.38 22.78 -0.53
N GLY A 177 10.79 22.19 0.60
CA GLY A 177 10.88 22.86 1.90
C GLY A 177 9.53 23.25 2.52
N ARG A 178 8.42 22.61 2.08
CA ARG A 178 7.06 22.91 2.57
C ARG A 178 6.79 22.29 3.96
N ALA A 179 7.51 21.24 4.31
CA ALA A 179 7.48 20.58 5.61
C ALA A 179 8.86 19.98 5.90
N ASP A 180 9.14 19.71 7.17
CA ASP A 180 10.34 18.99 7.60
C ASP A 180 10.03 17.53 7.91
N VAL A 181 8.77 17.25 8.31
CA VAL A 181 8.26 15.92 8.61
C VAL A 181 6.90 15.73 7.94
N ILE A 182 6.66 14.60 7.30
CA ILE A 182 5.34 14.22 6.79
C ILE A 182 5.07 12.75 7.09
N LEU A 183 3.94 12.47 7.75
CA LEU A 183 3.39 11.12 7.78
C LEU A 183 2.64 10.88 6.47
N ALA A 184 3.09 9.89 5.70
CA ALA A 184 2.56 9.61 4.37
C ALA A 184 2.22 8.13 4.20
N GLY A 185 1.13 7.83 3.52
CA GLY A 185 0.74 6.44 3.28
C GLY A 185 -0.72 6.26 2.90
N GLY A 186 -1.26 5.11 3.28
CA GLY A 186 -2.64 4.79 2.96
C GLY A 186 -3.28 3.81 3.94
N THR A 187 -4.61 3.78 3.88
CA THR A 187 -5.44 2.87 4.67
C THR A 187 -6.61 2.36 3.86
N GLU A 188 -7.10 1.17 4.21
CA GLU A 188 -8.32 0.63 3.64
C GLU A 188 -9.01 -0.34 4.60
N ALA A 189 -10.35 -0.28 4.68
CA ALA A 189 -11.16 -1.26 5.40
C ALA A 189 -12.39 -1.63 4.53
N CYS A 190 -12.10 -2.31 3.42
CA CYS A 190 -13.10 -2.59 2.37
C CYS A 190 -13.60 -4.04 2.35
N VAL A 191 -13.28 -4.86 3.39
CA VAL A 191 -13.83 -6.21 3.50
C VAL A 191 -15.28 -6.13 4.00
N THR A 192 -16.17 -5.71 3.10
CA THR A 192 -17.60 -5.48 3.36
C THR A 192 -18.49 -6.20 2.35
N PRO A 193 -19.77 -6.47 2.69
CA PRO A 193 -20.70 -7.14 1.79
C PRO A 193 -20.84 -6.46 0.41
N LEU A 194 -20.96 -5.14 0.36
CA LEU A 194 -21.17 -4.40 -0.88
C LEU A 194 -19.93 -4.39 -1.77
N VAL A 195 -18.74 -4.16 -1.18
CA VAL A 195 -17.49 -4.15 -1.91
C VAL A 195 -17.18 -5.55 -2.47
N LEU A 196 -17.37 -6.59 -1.66
CA LEU A 196 -17.19 -7.98 -2.10
C LEU A 196 -18.13 -8.29 -3.27
N ALA A 197 -19.43 -7.93 -3.16
CA ALA A 197 -20.40 -8.10 -4.24
C ALA A 197 -19.96 -7.40 -5.53
N GLY A 198 -19.52 -6.14 -5.43
CA GLY A 198 -19.06 -5.35 -6.57
C GLY A 198 -17.90 -6.01 -7.32
N PHE A 199 -16.85 -6.43 -6.60
CA PHE A 199 -15.71 -7.09 -7.23
C PHE A 199 -16.03 -8.51 -7.73
N CYS A 200 -16.95 -9.25 -7.09
CA CYS A 200 -17.48 -10.50 -7.63
C CYS A 200 -18.17 -10.28 -8.97
N GLN A 201 -19.01 -9.24 -9.12
CA GLN A 201 -19.67 -8.91 -10.40
C GLN A 201 -18.67 -8.47 -11.48
N MET A 202 -17.56 -7.85 -11.11
CA MET A 202 -16.47 -7.54 -12.04
C MET A 202 -15.66 -8.79 -12.45
N GLN A 203 -15.87 -9.93 -11.82
CA GLN A 203 -15.08 -11.16 -12.00
C GLN A 203 -13.57 -10.92 -11.78
N ALA A 204 -13.25 -10.04 -10.83
CA ALA A 204 -11.88 -9.61 -10.57
C ALA A 204 -11.21 -10.41 -9.44
N LEU A 205 -12.01 -11.14 -8.64
CA LEU A 205 -11.53 -11.85 -7.44
C LEU A 205 -11.17 -13.31 -7.76
N ALA A 206 -10.11 -13.78 -7.11
CA ALA A 206 -9.78 -15.19 -7.05
C ALA A 206 -10.84 -15.93 -6.19
N PRO A 207 -11.48 -16.98 -6.71
CA PRO A 207 -12.48 -17.72 -5.92
C PRO A 207 -11.88 -18.59 -4.82
N GLY A 208 -10.68 -19.09 -4.94
CA GLY A 208 -9.81 -19.89 -4.04
C GLY A 208 -10.32 -20.35 -2.66
N ASN A 209 -11.64 -20.61 -2.54
CA ASN A 209 -12.33 -20.82 -1.26
C ASN A 209 -11.95 -22.11 -0.51
N ASP A 210 -11.42 -23.10 -1.25
CA ASP A 210 -11.07 -24.41 -0.68
C ASP A 210 -9.65 -24.41 -0.06
N ASP A 211 -8.80 -23.50 -0.53
CA ASP A 211 -7.44 -23.29 -0.02
C ASP A 211 -7.11 -21.78 -0.04
N PRO A 212 -7.64 -21.01 0.94
CA PRO A 212 -7.46 -19.58 1.00
C PRO A 212 -6.01 -19.11 0.91
N PRO A 213 -5.03 -19.73 1.62
CA PRO A 213 -3.63 -19.32 1.54
C PRO A 213 -3.01 -19.43 0.14
N ALA A 214 -3.51 -20.33 -0.71
CA ALA A 214 -3.01 -20.56 -2.08
C ALA A 214 -3.71 -19.70 -3.14
N ALA A 215 -4.72 -18.92 -2.78
CA ALA A 215 -5.58 -18.22 -3.74
C ALA A 215 -4.91 -17.03 -4.43
N SER A 216 -4.11 -16.24 -3.70
CA SER A 216 -3.35 -15.13 -4.28
C SER A 216 -2.04 -15.66 -4.86
N ARG A 217 -1.98 -15.71 -6.20
CA ARG A 217 -0.85 -16.33 -6.92
C ARG A 217 -0.36 -15.47 -8.11
N PRO A 218 0.23 -14.31 -7.83
CA PRO A 218 0.75 -13.42 -8.87
C PRO A 218 1.72 -14.15 -9.81
N PHE A 219 1.63 -13.83 -11.10
CA PHE A 219 2.48 -14.35 -12.18
C PHE A 219 2.37 -15.87 -12.47
N ASP A 220 1.62 -16.60 -11.65
CA ASP A 220 1.39 -18.03 -11.85
C ASP A 220 0.36 -18.26 -12.98
N ARG A 221 0.50 -19.36 -13.72
CA ARG A 221 -0.41 -19.73 -14.81
C ARG A 221 -1.84 -19.97 -14.33
N ALA A 222 -2.02 -20.46 -13.12
CA ALA A 222 -3.32 -20.73 -12.51
C ALA A 222 -3.94 -19.51 -11.80
N ARG A 223 -3.34 -18.31 -11.92
CA ARG A 223 -3.92 -17.08 -11.33
C ARG A 223 -5.32 -16.80 -11.89
N SER A 224 -6.21 -16.33 -11.05
CA SER A 224 -7.62 -16.17 -11.42
C SER A 224 -8.25 -14.84 -10.95
N GLY A 225 -7.46 -13.94 -10.38
CA GLY A 225 -7.89 -12.67 -9.81
C GLY A 225 -7.12 -12.33 -8.54
N PHE A 226 -7.42 -11.20 -7.94
CA PHE A 226 -6.84 -10.81 -6.67
C PHE A 226 -7.69 -11.24 -5.47
N VAL A 227 -7.12 -11.20 -4.28
CA VAL A 227 -7.84 -11.37 -3.01
C VAL A 227 -7.92 -10.01 -2.33
N ILE A 228 -9.13 -9.57 -1.93
CA ILE A 228 -9.30 -8.30 -1.20
C ILE A 228 -8.65 -8.39 0.18
N ALA A 229 -8.09 -7.28 0.66
CA ALA A 229 -7.53 -7.20 1.99
C ALA A 229 -7.73 -5.80 2.61
N GLU A 230 -7.58 -5.71 3.92
CA GLU A 230 -7.67 -4.47 4.69
C GLU A 230 -6.37 -4.18 5.44
N GLY A 231 -6.17 -2.94 5.87
CA GLY A 231 -5.04 -2.53 6.67
C GLY A 231 -4.63 -1.08 6.45
N ALA A 232 -3.52 -0.70 7.05
CA ALA A 232 -2.87 0.59 6.85
C ALA A 232 -1.36 0.46 6.86
N ALA A 233 -0.69 1.34 6.14
CA ALA A 233 0.75 1.50 6.17
C ALA A 233 1.09 2.99 6.07
N VAL A 234 1.96 3.45 6.95
CA VAL A 234 2.40 4.84 7.04
C VAL A 234 3.91 4.89 7.21
N VAL A 235 4.56 5.72 6.42
CA VAL A 235 5.95 6.09 6.61
C VAL A 235 6.03 7.49 7.20
N LEU A 236 7.00 7.72 8.09
CA LEU A 236 7.40 9.05 8.50
C LEU A 236 8.55 9.48 7.61
N LEU A 237 8.27 10.44 6.73
CA LEU A 237 9.27 11.09 5.89
C LEU A 237 9.82 12.30 6.61
N GLU A 238 11.13 12.47 6.53
CA GLU A 238 11.84 13.58 7.17
C GLU A 238 12.82 14.22 6.19
N SER A 239 12.97 15.55 6.24
CA SER A 239 14.01 16.23 5.48
C SER A 239 15.39 15.79 5.97
N GLU A 240 16.34 15.70 5.06
CA GLU A 240 17.71 15.30 5.42
C GLU A 240 18.31 16.18 6.49
N SER A 241 18.09 17.50 6.43
CA SER A 241 18.59 18.43 7.43
C SER A 241 18.02 18.16 8.82
N SER A 242 16.72 17.86 8.93
CA SER A 242 16.07 17.49 10.19
C SER A 242 16.58 16.15 10.71
N ALA A 243 16.62 15.13 9.86
CA ALA A 243 17.10 13.79 10.23
C ALA A 243 18.54 13.80 10.74
N ARG A 244 19.43 14.52 10.04
CA ARG A 244 20.84 14.67 10.44
C ARG A 244 20.99 15.42 11.77
N ALA A 245 20.21 16.49 11.96
CA ALA A 245 20.31 17.30 13.19
C ALA A 245 20.06 16.51 14.48
N ARG A 246 19.24 15.45 14.41
CA ARG A 246 18.92 14.57 15.53
C ARG A 246 19.58 13.19 15.50
N GLY A 247 20.39 12.89 14.48
CA GLY A 247 21.00 11.57 14.31
C GLY A 247 19.99 10.46 14.08
N ALA A 248 18.99 10.73 13.23
CA ALA A 248 17.90 9.79 12.96
C ALA A 248 18.39 8.47 12.34
N LYS A 249 17.75 7.36 12.72
CA LYS A 249 17.80 6.12 11.95
C LYS A 249 17.12 6.38 10.59
N VAL A 250 17.73 5.92 9.51
CA VAL A 250 17.19 6.04 8.17
C VAL A 250 17.02 4.65 7.55
N TYR A 251 15.84 4.33 7.08
CA TYR A 251 15.55 3.08 6.36
C TYR A 251 15.98 3.17 4.89
N ALA A 252 15.54 4.24 4.23
CA ALA A 252 15.84 4.50 2.82
C ALA A 252 15.61 5.99 2.51
N GLU A 253 16.17 6.45 1.39
CA GLU A 253 15.79 7.71 0.76
C GLU A 253 14.64 7.44 -0.22
N VAL A 254 13.59 8.26 -0.23
CA VAL A 254 12.67 8.35 -1.36
C VAL A 254 13.37 9.16 -2.44
N ALA A 255 14.10 8.49 -3.32
CA ALA A 255 14.97 9.13 -4.30
C ALA A 255 14.19 9.71 -5.49
N GLY A 256 13.07 9.10 -5.87
CA GLY A 256 12.24 9.57 -6.98
C GLY A 256 10.80 9.09 -6.89
N TYR A 257 9.99 9.71 -7.72
CA TYR A 257 8.56 9.39 -7.85
C TYR A 257 8.14 9.58 -9.31
N GLY A 258 7.36 8.64 -9.81
CA GLY A 258 6.77 8.70 -11.13
C GLY A 258 5.27 8.48 -11.07
N ALA A 259 4.52 9.24 -11.85
CA ALA A 259 3.07 9.15 -11.96
C ALA A 259 2.61 9.20 -13.40
N SER A 260 1.56 8.45 -13.73
CA SER A 260 0.97 8.48 -15.07
C SER A 260 -0.48 7.99 -15.05
N ASN A 261 -1.12 8.05 -16.21
CA ASN A 261 -2.42 7.46 -16.45
C ASN A 261 -2.43 6.67 -17.78
N ASP A 262 -3.13 5.53 -17.80
CA ASP A 262 -3.27 4.71 -19.02
C ASP A 262 -4.14 5.39 -20.09
N ALA A 263 -5.09 6.24 -19.70
CA ALA A 263 -6.05 6.94 -20.58
C ALA A 263 -6.72 6.01 -21.60
N PHE A 264 -7.05 4.80 -21.16
CA PHE A 264 -7.58 3.75 -22.03
C PHE A 264 -8.97 3.25 -21.60
N HIS A 265 -9.09 2.70 -20.39
CA HIS A 265 -10.33 2.16 -19.87
C HIS A 265 -10.34 2.23 -18.34
N VAL A 266 -11.53 2.39 -17.72
CA VAL A 266 -11.65 2.55 -16.26
C VAL A 266 -11.28 1.30 -15.45
N ALA A 267 -11.28 0.11 -16.05
CA ALA A 267 -11.02 -1.15 -15.33
C ALA A 267 -10.03 -2.10 -16.02
N THR A 268 -9.63 -1.82 -17.26
CA THR A 268 -8.76 -2.70 -18.05
C THR A 268 -7.42 -1.98 -18.34
N PRO A 269 -6.27 -2.61 -18.11
CA PRO A 269 -4.98 -2.02 -18.43
C PRO A 269 -4.82 -1.76 -19.93
N HIS A 270 -4.00 -0.77 -20.28
CA HIS A 270 -3.69 -0.49 -21.69
C HIS A 270 -2.98 -1.69 -22.33
N PRO A 271 -3.38 -2.15 -23.53
CA PRO A 271 -2.80 -3.35 -24.16
C PRO A 271 -1.28 -3.30 -24.35
N GLU A 272 -0.75 -2.10 -24.61
CA GLU A 272 0.69 -1.84 -24.78
C GLU A 272 1.35 -1.29 -23.50
N SER A 273 0.65 -1.24 -22.37
CA SER A 273 1.14 -0.79 -21.06
C SER A 273 1.79 0.61 -21.06
N ARG A 274 1.37 1.50 -21.97
CA ARG A 274 2.02 2.82 -22.21
C ARG A 274 2.09 3.68 -20.96
N GLY A 275 1.01 3.71 -20.15
CA GLY A 275 0.98 4.46 -18.91
C GLY A 275 2.02 3.94 -17.93
N VAL A 276 2.09 2.63 -17.73
CA VAL A 276 3.04 1.99 -16.79
C VAL A 276 4.48 2.22 -17.23
N ILE A 277 4.77 2.12 -18.53
CA ILE A 277 6.11 2.41 -19.10
C ILE A 277 6.49 3.89 -18.82
N HIS A 278 5.55 4.81 -19.05
CA HIS A 278 5.77 6.24 -18.79
C HIS A 278 6.01 6.50 -17.29
N MET A 279 5.27 5.86 -16.40
CA MET A 279 5.47 5.92 -14.94
C MET A 279 6.89 5.50 -14.55
N PHE A 280 7.39 4.36 -15.06
CA PHE A 280 8.77 3.93 -14.78
C PHE A 280 9.81 4.91 -15.30
N ALA A 281 9.65 5.40 -16.55
CA ALA A 281 10.55 6.39 -17.12
C ALA A 281 10.56 7.70 -16.32
N ASP A 282 9.39 8.14 -15.83
CA ASP A 282 9.26 9.33 -14.99
C ASP A 282 9.92 9.13 -13.62
N ALA A 283 9.68 7.98 -12.99
CA ALA A 283 10.27 7.62 -11.71
C ALA A 283 11.81 7.57 -11.76
N LEU A 284 12.37 6.89 -12.75
CA LEU A 284 13.82 6.80 -12.96
C LEU A 284 14.45 8.17 -13.22
N ARG A 285 13.80 9.01 -14.06
CA ARG A 285 14.25 10.38 -14.32
C ARG A 285 14.21 11.24 -13.06
N SER A 286 13.12 11.16 -12.27
CA SER A 286 12.96 11.89 -11.01
C SER A 286 14.03 11.50 -9.99
N ALA A 287 14.42 10.23 -9.96
CA ALA A 287 15.44 9.70 -9.06
C ALA A 287 16.90 9.93 -9.54
N GLU A 288 17.07 10.38 -10.78
CA GLU A 288 18.39 10.41 -11.46
C GLU A 288 19.07 9.03 -11.42
N VAL A 289 18.28 7.95 -11.66
CA VAL A 289 18.71 6.55 -11.64
C VAL A 289 18.62 5.98 -13.05
N ARG A 290 19.65 5.27 -13.48
CA ARG A 290 19.63 4.51 -14.73
C ARG A 290 18.94 3.16 -14.48
N PRO A 291 18.29 2.57 -15.49
CA PRO A 291 17.65 1.25 -15.36
C PRO A 291 18.57 0.19 -14.74
N GLU A 292 19.86 0.18 -15.11
CA GLU A 292 20.86 -0.80 -14.68
C GLU A 292 21.24 -0.69 -13.19
N GLU A 293 20.88 0.38 -12.53
CA GLU A 293 21.13 0.59 -11.09
C GLU A 293 20.02 0.01 -10.19
N VAL A 294 18.87 -0.35 -10.76
CA VAL A 294 17.75 -0.92 -10.04
C VAL A 294 17.97 -2.42 -9.87
N GLY A 295 18.01 -2.89 -8.64
CA GLY A 295 18.18 -4.33 -8.36
C GLY A 295 16.89 -5.05 -7.96
N TYR A 296 15.85 -4.31 -7.54
CA TYR A 296 14.61 -4.91 -7.08
C TYR A 296 13.38 -4.08 -7.45
N ILE A 297 12.31 -4.77 -7.84
CA ILE A 297 10.96 -4.19 -8.01
C ILE A 297 9.97 -4.95 -7.12
N ASN A 298 9.33 -4.24 -6.19
CA ASN A 298 8.12 -4.72 -5.55
C ASN A 298 6.96 -4.36 -6.47
N ALA A 299 6.44 -5.37 -7.16
CA ALA A 299 5.48 -5.21 -8.22
C ALA A 299 4.05 -5.00 -7.71
N HIS A 300 3.23 -4.38 -8.52
CA HIS A 300 1.78 -4.37 -8.28
C HIS A 300 1.22 -5.78 -8.21
N GLY A 301 1.55 -6.66 -9.14
CA GLY A 301 1.38 -8.12 -9.12
C GLY A 301 0.15 -8.61 -8.35
N THR A 302 -1.05 -8.38 -8.90
CA THR A 302 -2.30 -8.70 -8.19
C THR A 302 -2.80 -10.13 -8.41
N GLY A 303 -2.18 -10.89 -9.31
CA GLY A 303 -2.66 -12.22 -9.69
C GLY A 303 -3.81 -12.16 -10.70
N THR A 304 -4.00 -11.05 -11.42
CA THR A 304 -5.05 -10.93 -12.41
C THR A 304 -4.58 -11.45 -13.78
N PRO A 305 -5.47 -12.09 -14.57
CA PRO A 305 -5.11 -12.64 -15.89
C PRO A 305 -4.52 -11.60 -16.85
N LEU A 306 -4.97 -10.34 -16.80
CA LEU A 306 -4.54 -9.27 -17.70
C LEU A 306 -3.48 -8.36 -17.09
N GLY A 307 -3.53 -8.11 -15.78
CA GLY A 307 -2.65 -7.16 -15.10
C GLY A 307 -1.20 -7.62 -15.06
N ASP A 308 -0.97 -8.84 -14.63
CA ASP A 308 0.39 -9.37 -14.44
C ASP A 308 1.20 -9.43 -15.74
N PRO A 309 0.64 -9.89 -16.90
CA PRO A 309 1.35 -9.82 -18.18
C PRO A 309 1.55 -8.39 -18.70
N ALA A 310 0.63 -7.47 -18.37
CA ALA A 310 0.77 -6.07 -18.77
C ALA A 310 1.93 -5.40 -18.00
N GLU A 311 2.04 -5.70 -16.71
CA GLU A 311 3.13 -5.24 -15.86
C GLU A 311 4.48 -5.82 -16.30
N THR A 312 4.54 -7.12 -16.56
CA THR A 312 5.74 -7.80 -17.11
C THR A 312 6.25 -7.11 -18.38
N ARG A 313 5.35 -6.84 -19.33
CA ARG A 313 5.71 -6.11 -20.57
C ARG A 313 6.23 -4.71 -20.28
N ALA A 314 5.61 -4.00 -19.34
CA ALA A 314 6.06 -2.66 -18.98
C ALA A 314 7.47 -2.67 -18.39
N ILE A 315 7.76 -3.60 -17.48
CA ILE A 315 9.10 -3.78 -16.89
C ILE A 315 10.11 -4.10 -17.99
N ARG A 316 9.81 -5.07 -18.87
CA ARG A 316 10.72 -5.40 -19.98
C ARG A 316 11.00 -4.22 -20.90
N GLN A 317 10.00 -3.40 -21.20
CA GLN A 317 10.20 -2.22 -22.06
C GLN A 317 10.93 -1.09 -21.35
N ALA A 318 10.66 -0.86 -20.07
CA ALA A 318 11.29 0.21 -19.30
C ALA A 318 12.77 -0.09 -18.97
N PHE A 319 13.12 -1.36 -18.73
CA PHE A 319 14.45 -1.79 -18.30
C PHE A 319 15.28 -2.45 -19.40
N GLY A 320 14.69 -2.74 -20.56
CA GLY A 320 15.41 -3.32 -21.70
C GLY A 320 16.09 -4.64 -21.34
N GLY A 321 17.37 -4.78 -21.73
CA GLY A 321 18.16 -6.00 -21.43
C GLY A 321 18.40 -6.25 -19.95
N HIS A 322 18.37 -5.20 -19.12
CA HIS A 322 18.55 -5.33 -17.67
C HIS A 322 17.35 -6.00 -16.98
N ALA A 323 16.19 -6.09 -17.63
CA ALA A 323 15.02 -6.79 -17.08
C ALA A 323 15.29 -8.28 -16.75
N ASP A 324 16.26 -8.92 -17.40
CA ASP A 324 16.66 -10.30 -17.12
C ASP A 324 17.52 -10.44 -15.84
N GLU A 325 18.07 -9.33 -15.34
CA GLU A 325 18.88 -9.28 -14.12
C GLU A 325 18.10 -8.77 -12.90
N LEU A 326 16.91 -8.16 -13.15
CA LEU A 326 16.05 -7.62 -12.10
C LEU A 326 15.38 -8.73 -11.30
N ALA A 327 15.43 -8.61 -9.97
CA ALA A 327 14.53 -9.34 -9.10
C ALA A 327 13.20 -8.60 -8.96
N VAL A 328 12.11 -9.31 -9.14
CA VAL A 328 10.74 -8.79 -8.99
C VAL A 328 9.99 -9.66 -7.98
N SER A 329 9.20 -9.09 -7.08
CA SER A 329 8.28 -9.92 -6.29
C SER A 329 6.96 -9.21 -6.01
N SER A 330 5.90 -9.97 -5.74
CA SER A 330 4.63 -9.44 -5.28
C SER A 330 4.32 -9.93 -3.87
N THR A 331 4.38 -9.03 -2.92
CA THR A 331 3.97 -9.29 -1.53
C THR A 331 2.48 -9.50 -1.38
N LYS A 332 1.68 -9.14 -2.39
CA LYS A 332 0.23 -9.43 -2.43
C LYS A 332 -0.08 -10.93 -2.50
N SER A 333 0.88 -11.77 -2.86
CA SER A 333 0.75 -13.22 -2.70
C SER A 333 0.50 -13.63 -1.25
N MET A 334 0.98 -12.83 -0.29
CA MET A 334 0.89 -13.07 1.16
C MET A 334 -0.18 -12.21 1.83
N THR A 335 -0.23 -10.92 1.51
CA THR A 335 -1.11 -9.95 2.17
C THR A 335 -2.52 -9.88 1.59
N GLY A 336 -2.72 -10.34 0.32
CA GLY A 336 -3.82 -9.88 -0.49
C GLY A 336 -3.63 -8.44 -0.95
N HIS A 337 -4.67 -7.84 -1.53
CA HIS A 337 -4.62 -6.48 -2.07
C HIS A 337 -5.30 -5.48 -1.14
N LEU A 338 -4.50 -4.60 -0.50
CA LEU A 338 -4.97 -3.61 0.47
C LEU A 338 -5.41 -2.28 -0.19
N PHE A 339 -5.64 -2.24 -1.49
CA PHE A 339 -6.08 -1.05 -2.25
C PHE A 339 -5.29 0.22 -1.91
N GLY A 340 -5.93 1.21 -1.23
CA GLY A 340 -5.29 2.47 -0.88
C GLY A 340 -4.05 2.33 0.01
N ALA A 341 -3.98 1.28 0.82
CA ALA A 341 -2.83 1.01 1.69
C ALA A 341 -1.71 0.22 0.98
N ALA A 342 -2.02 -0.47 -0.14
CA ALA A 342 -1.11 -1.43 -0.76
C ALA A 342 0.26 -0.82 -1.09
N GLY A 343 0.30 0.28 -1.84
CA GLY A 343 1.55 0.91 -2.27
C GLY A 343 2.42 1.41 -1.11
N ALA A 344 1.79 1.80 0.00
CA ALA A 344 2.54 2.22 1.19
C ALA A 344 3.15 1.02 1.93
N LEU A 345 2.41 -0.10 2.05
CA LEU A 345 2.94 -1.34 2.63
C LEU A 345 4.10 -1.90 1.78
N GLU A 346 3.97 -1.82 0.47
CA GLU A 346 4.98 -2.28 -0.49
C GLU A 346 6.24 -1.38 -0.47
N ALA A 347 6.07 -0.07 -0.26
CA ALA A 347 7.19 0.84 -0.05
C ALA A 347 7.92 0.52 1.27
N ILE A 348 7.20 0.20 2.37
CA ILE A 348 7.79 -0.27 3.63
C ILE A 348 8.56 -1.58 3.39
N ALA A 349 7.96 -2.57 2.71
CA ALA A 349 8.61 -3.82 2.39
C ALA A 349 9.89 -3.62 1.55
N SER A 350 9.85 -2.69 0.57
CA SER A 350 11.02 -2.34 -0.26
C SER A 350 12.13 -1.65 0.55
N ALA A 351 11.76 -0.76 1.49
CA ALA A 351 12.73 -0.11 2.38
C ALA A 351 13.40 -1.11 3.34
N LEU A 352 12.62 -2.08 3.85
CA LEU A 352 13.14 -3.15 4.69
C LEU A 352 14.02 -4.12 3.88
N ALA A 353 13.66 -4.43 2.63
CA ALA A 353 14.49 -5.23 1.73
C ALA A 353 15.83 -4.55 1.43
N LEU A 354 15.86 -3.23 1.22
CA LEU A 354 17.08 -2.43 1.08
C LEU A 354 17.94 -2.45 2.34
N ARG A 355 17.34 -2.37 3.53
CA ARG A 355 18.06 -2.40 4.81
C ARG A 355 18.70 -3.77 5.05
N ASP A 356 17.93 -4.83 4.87
CA ASP A 356 18.32 -6.19 5.26
C ASP A 356 19.00 -6.96 4.13
N GLN A 357 18.94 -6.44 2.90
CA GLN A 357 19.48 -7.09 1.69
C GLN A 357 18.88 -8.48 1.46
N VAL A 358 17.55 -8.58 1.69
CA VAL A 358 16.76 -9.80 1.50
C VAL A 358 15.49 -9.45 0.74
N LEU A 359 15.18 -10.22 -0.30
CA LEU A 359 13.99 -10.07 -1.12
C LEU A 359 12.83 -10.91 -0.56
N PRO A 360 11.66 -10.33 -0.30
CA PRO A 360 10.47 -11.09 0.06
C PRO A 360 9.98 -11.92 -1.14
N PRO A 361 9.44 -13.12 -0.91
CA PRO A 361 9.03 -14.01 -2.00
C PRO A 361 7.68 -13.61 -2.62
N THR A 362 7.46 -14.08 -3.85
CA THR A 362 6.13 -14.32 -4.40
C THR A 362 5.76 -15.76 -4.05
N ILE A 363 4.95 -15.96 -3.01
CA ILE A 363 4.46 -17.30 -2.66
C ILE A 363 3.40 -17.76 -3.69
N ASN A 364 3.12 -19.06 -3.74
CA ASN A 364 2.14 -19.69 -4.66
C ASN A 364 2.54 -19.60 -6.15
N LEU A 365 3.73 -19.13 -6.48
CA LEU A 365 4.25 -19.14 -7.85
C LEU A 365 4.97 -20.47 -8.11
N GLU A 366 4.21 -21.47 -8.55
CA GLU A 366 4.67 -22.85 -8.79
C GLU A 366 4.86 -23.15 -10.27
N ASP A 367 3.99 -22.62 -11.13
CA ASP A 367 4.01 -22.76 -12.58
C ASP A 367 3.95 -21.37 -13.23
N PRO A 368 5.10 -20.71 -13.47
CA PRO A 368 5.13 -19.36 -14.04
C PRO A 368 4.44 -19.31 -15.40
N ASP A 369 3.58 -18.28 -15.61
CA ASP A 369 2.98 -18.03 -16.90
C ASP A 369 4.06 -17.64 -17.92
N PRO A 370 4.13 -18.25 -19.12
CA PRO A 370 5.08 -17.84 -20.16
C PRO A 370 5.02 -16.37 -20.58
N ALA A 371 3.89 -15.69 -20.33
CA ALA A 371 3.75 -14.24 -20.54
C ALA A 371 4.31 -13.40 -19.37
N CYS A 372 4.72 -14.06 -18.29
CA CYS A 372 5.34 -13.49 -17.09
C CYS A 372 6.72 -14.14 -16.92
N ASP A 373 7.71 -13.66 -17.67
CA ASP A 373 9.00 -14.32 -17.89
C ASP A 373 10.19 -13.65 -17.18
N LEU A 374 9.94 -12.94 -16.07
CA LEU A 374 10.97 -12.33 -15.22
C LEU A 374 11.32 -13.23 -14.02
N ASP A 375 12.34 -12.84 -13.25
CA ASP A 375 12.65 -13.46 -11.96
C ASP A 375 11.74 -12.89 -10.86
N TYR A 376 10.70 -13.62 -10.50
CA TYR A 376 9.70 -13.20 -9.52
C TYR A 376 9.98 -13.63 -8.07
N VAL A 377 11.20 -14.00 -7.74
CA VAL A 377 11.58 -14.50 -6.39
C VAL A 377 10.59 -15.56 -5.90
N PRO A 378 10.45 -16.72 -6.59
CA PRO A 378 9.38 -17.65 -6.30
C PRO A 378 9.54 -18.35 -4.95
N LEU A 379 8.44 -18.53 -4.22
CA LEU A 379 8.23 -19.39 -3.05
C LEU A 379 9.00 -19.03 -1.78
N LYS A 380 10.26 -18.58 -1.86
CA LYS A 380 11.13 -18.35 -0.69
C LYS A 380 11.88 -17.03 -0.79
N ALA A 381 12.03 -16.36 0.35
CA ALA A 381 12.88 -15.19 0.47
C ALA A 381 14.32 -15.52 0.03
N ARG A 382 15.02 -14.53 -0.53
CA ARG A 382 16.37 -14.69 -1.10
C ARG A 382 17.24 -13.49 -0.75
N GLU A 383 18.45 -13.75 -0.29
CA GLU A 383 19.48 -12.72 -0.13
C GLU A 383 19.87 -12.14 -1.50
N ALA A 384 20.04 -10.82 -1.55
CA ALA A 384 20.48 -10.10 -2.74
C ALA A 384 21.16 -8.80 -2.32
N GLN A 385 22.16 -8.35 -3.10
CA GLN A 385 22.84 -7.07 -2.89
C GLN A 385 22.33 -6.05 -3.91
N PHE A 386 21.74 -4.96 -3.44
CA PHE A 386 21.22 -3.88 -4.28
C PHE A 386 21.09 -2.57 -3.49
N ASP A 387 21.19 -1.46 -4.17
CA ASP A 387 21.13 -0.13 -3.57
C ASP A 387 19.89 0.68 -4.00
N VAL A 388 19.18 0.21 -5.03
CA VAL A 388 17.96 0.87 -5.53
C VAL A 388 16.85 -0.15 -5.69
N ALA A 389 15.68 0.18 -5.14
CA ALA A 389 14.44 -0.56 -5.30
C ALA A 389 13.33 0.34 -5.84
N ILE A 390 12.37 -0.24 -6.54
CA ILE A 390 11.14 0.44 -6.96
C ILE A 390 9.94 -0.29 -6.38
N SER A 391 8.99 0.45 -5.82
CA SER A 391 7.65 -0.04 -5.52
C SER A 391 6.67 0.61 -6.49
N ASN A 392 5.95 -0.20 -7.28
CA ASN A 392 5.00 0.31 -8.25
C ASN A 392 3.57 -0.17 -8.01
N SER A 393 2.61 0.69 -8.32
CA SER A 393 1.18 0.42 -8.18
C SER A 393 0.44 0.79 -9.46
N MET A 394 -0.55 -0.05 -9.83
CA MET A 394 -1.44 0.13 -10.97
C MET A 394 -2.89 0.12 -10.47
N GLY A 395 -3.58 1.26 -10.55
CA GLY A 395 -4.92 1.42 -10.00
C GLY A 395 -6.04 1.40 -11.05
N LEU A 396 -7.25 1.00 -10.63
CA LEU A 396 -8.46 1.23 -11.41
C LEU A 396 -8.55 2.71 -11.81
N GLY A 397 -9.07 3.00 -13.01
CA GLY A 397 -9.00 4.35 -13.60
C GLY A 397 -7.72 4.59 -14.40
N GLY A 398 -6.82 3.61 -14.46
CA GLY A 398 -5.53 3.71 -15.16
C GLY A 398 -4.49 4.52 -14.38
N HIS A 399 -4.67 4.70 -13.08
CA HIS A 399 -3.70 5.41 -12.23
C HIS A 399 -2.46 4.56 -12.00
N ASN A 400 -1.29 5.07 -12.34
CA ASN A 400 -0.01 4.38 -12.14
C ASN A 400 0.91 5.26 -11.29
N GLY A 401 1.50 4.67 -10.24
CA GLY A 401 2.44 5.34 -9.35
C GLY A 401 3.64 4.45 -9.02
N ALA A 402 4.84 5.01 -9.02
CA ALA A 402 6.05 4.33 -8.61
C ALA A 402 6.90 5.20 -7.69
N VAL A 403 7.41 4.60 -6.62
CA VAL A 403 8.34 5.23 -5.69
C VAL A 403 9.69 4.54 -5.85
N VAL A 404 10.73 5.33 -6.12
CA VAL A 404 12.12 4.86 -6.17
C VAL A 404 12.76 5.07 -4.81
N LEU A 405 13.22 3.99 -4.22
CA LEU A 405 13.92 3.98 -2.94
C LEU A 405 15.40 3.72 -3.15
N ARG A 406 16.25 4.48 -2.45
CA ARG A 406 17.69 4.27 -2.44
C ARG A 406 18.15 3.94 -1.03
N ARG A 407 19.07 2.99 -0.92
CA ARG A 407 19.69 2.60 0.34
C ARG A 407 20.30 3.82 1.02
N ALA A 408 20.05 3.96 2.32
CA ALA A 408 20.67 5.02 3.10
C ALA A 408 22.21 4.81 3.12
N SER A 409 22.94 5.85 2.76
CA SER A 409 24.39 5.88 2.98
C SER A 409 24.65 5.91 4.48
N SER A 410 25.44 4.99 4.99
CA SER A 410 25.89 4.92 6.39
C SER A 410 26.68 6.16 6.79
#